data_b9bd1854c0c15a92c0cda14b429531ae
#
_entry.id   b9bd1854c0c15a92c0cda14b429531ae
#
_cell.length_a   1.000
_cell.length_b   1.000
_cell.length_c   1.000
_cell.angle_alpha   90.00
_cell.angle_beta   90.00
_cell.angle_gamma   90.00
#
_symmetry.space_group_name_H-M   'P 1'
#
loop_
_entity.id
_entity.type
_entity.pdbx_description
1 polymer ?
#
loop_
_entity_poly.entity_id
_entity_poly.type
_entity_poly.pdbx_seq_one_letter_code
_entity_poly.pdbx_strand_id
1 'polypeptide(L)'
;MDHIEETKLEIPKEPLLFVKTPNCLISHNDPIIYPKWLYDNRKYNRIDYEVELAFIIKDRCKYVRKDDVYDHILGFTILNDITARKMQVKDIVSKLPWFRSKCFDTFAPVGPLIKEFNDIKDPHNLKIELKVNGEIKQASNTKHLLFKIPTLLEYITKFFTMEPYDIVATGTPGGIGPIEPGDLVEASIEKIGTLANKVILEGD
;
A
#
# COMPACT_ATOMS: atom_id res chain seq x y z
N MET A 1 -13.91 2.31 0.45
CA MET A 1 -15.02 2.79 1.33
C MET A 1 -14.87 2.21 2.72
N ASP A 2 -14.63 0.93 2.85
CA ASP A 2 -14.61 0.20 4.13
C ASP A 2 -13.67 0.80 5.20
N HIS A 3 -12.48 1.25 4.80
CA HIS A 3 -11.51 1.86 5.73
C HIS A 3 -11.95 3.25 6.25
N ILE A 4 -12.68 4.02 5.45
CA ILE A 4 -13.21 5.34 5.85
C ILE A 4 -14.35 5.17 6.86
N GLU A 5 -15.17 4.14 6.70
CA GLU A 5 -16.25 3.81 7.65
C GLU A 5 -15.67 3.43 9.02
N GLU A 6 -14.54 2.70 9.07
CA GLU A 6 -13.84 2.36 10.32
C GLU A 6 -13.24 3.60 11.03
N THR A 7 -12.71 4.55 10.28
CA THR A 7 -12.01 5.72 10.85
C THR A 7 -12.94 6.87 11.20
N LYS A 8 -14.23 6.83 10.80
CA LYS A 8 -15.21 7.93 10.95
C LYS A 8 -14.74 9.28 10.40
N LEU A 9 -13.81 9.26 9.46
CA LEU A 9 -13.35 10.47 8.78
C LEU A 9 -14.32 10.83 7.65
N GLU A 10 -14.43 12.13 7.36
CA GLU A 10 -15.17 12.59 6.18
C GLU A 10 -14.53 12.00 4.92
N ILE A 11 -15.37 11.60 3.95
CA ILE A 11 -14.90 11.13 2.65
C ILE A 11 -14.10 12.26 1.99
N PRO A 12 -12.81 12.05 1.71
CA PRO A 12 -11.99 13.09 1.10
C PRO A 12 -12.48 13.40 -0.31
N LYS A 13 -12.54 14.70 -0.64
CA LYS A 13 -12.95 15.17 -1.98
C LYS A 13 -11.88 14.95 -3.03
N GLU A 14 -10.64 14.79 -2.63
CA GLU A 14 -9.46 14.62 -3.47
C GLU A 14 -8.57 13.50 -2.92
N PRO A 15 -7.79 12.79 -3.77
CA PRO A 15 -6.83 11.81 -3.31
C PRO A 15 -5.81 12.42 -2.34
N LEU A 16 -5.62 11.78 -1.20
CA LEU A 16 -4.54 12.12 -0.28
C LEU A 16 -3.27 11.40 -0.75
N LEU A 17 -2.23 12.18 -1.05
CA LEU A 17 -0.97 11.65 -1.56
C LEU A 17 0.13 11.72 -0.49
N PHE A 18 0.90 10.66 -0.41
CA PHE A 18 2.15 10.61 0.37
C PHE A 18 3.16 9.74 -0.37
N VAL A 19 4.42 9.87 -0.02
CA VAL A 19 5.53 9.15 -0.65
C VAL A 19 6.02 8.06 0.28
N LYS A 20 6.38 6.91 -0.28
CA LYS A 20 7.27 5.92 0.35
C LYS A 20 8.64 6.01 -0.33
N THR A 21 9.68 6.04 0.46
CA THR A 21 11.06 6.17 -0.03
C THR A 21 11.62 4.82 -0.49
N PRO A 22 12.63 4.80 -1.38
CA PRO A 22 13.18 3.55 -1.92
C PRO A 22 13.69 2.56 -0.87
N ASN A 23 14.16 3.02 0.30
CA ASN A 23 14.58 2.16 1.42
C ASN A 23 13.46 1.29 1.99
N CYS A 24 12.19 1.67 1.73
CA CYS A 24 11.04 0.89 2.19
C CYS A 24 10.83 -0.38 1.37
N LEU A 25 11.27 -0.40 0.10
CA LEU A 25 10.93 -1.45 -0.86
C LEU A 25 11.65 -2.76 -0.51
N ILE A 26 10.86 -3.82 -0.44
CA ILE A 26 11.32 -5.20 -0.34
C ILE A 26 10.47 -6.11 -1.23
N SER A 27 11.02 -7.25 -1.59
CA SER A 27 10.38 -8.23 -2.47
C SER A 27 9.58 -9.28 -1.71
N HIS A 28 8.92 -10.14 -2.45
CA HIS A 28 8.31 -11.37 -1.93
C HIS A 28 9.37 -12.24 -1.22
N ASN A 29 9.03 -12.75 -0.04
CA ASN A 29 9.88 -13.52 0.89
C ASN A 29 10.99 -12.74 1.61
N ASP A 30 11.25 -11.47 1.29
CA ASP A 30 12.12 -10.66 2.12
C ASP A 30 11.44 -10.36 3.47
N PRO A 31 12.18 -10.25 4.58
CA PRO A 31 11.58 -9.99 5.88
C PRO A 31 11.13 -8.54 6.03
N ILE A 32 9.97 -8.34 6.63
CA ILE A 32 9.57 -7.05 7.21
C ILE A 32 10.34 -6.89 8.52
N ILE A 33 11.19 -5.89 8.61
CA ILE A 33 11.96 -5.60 9.82
C ILE A 33 11.10 -4.77 10.77
N TYR A 34 10.80 -5.33 11.95
CA TYR A 34 10.21 -4.53 13.04
C TYR A 34 11.35 -3.75 13.71
N PRO A 35 11.44 -2.41 13.55
CA PRO A 35 12.52 -1.64 14.12
C PRO A 35 12.56 -1.78 15.66
N LYS A 36 13.72 -2.15 16.20
CA LYS A 36 13.90 -2.36 17.65
C LYS A 36 13.53 -1.11 18.45
N TRP A 37 13.84 0.06 17.91
CA TRP A 37 13.47 1.33 18.54
C TRP A 37 11.95 1.51 18.68
N LEU A 38 11.15 1.08 17.68
CA LEU A 38 9.69 1.08 17.78
C LEU A 38 9.20 0.04 18.78
N TYR A 39 9.77 -1.18 18.71
CA TYR A 39 9.39 -2.30 19.56
C TYR A 39 9.55 -2.00 21.04
N ASP A 40 10.70 -1.46 21.43
CA ASP A 40 11.01 -1.10 22.82
C ASP A 40 10.25 0.14 23.32
N ASN A 41 9.66 0.92 22.42
CA ASN A 41 9.01 2.19 22.75
C ASN A 41 7.48 2.06 22.80
N ARG A 42 6.91 1.86 23.97
CA ARG A 42 5.46 1.69 24.17
C ARG A 42 4.59 2.81 23.57
N LYS A 43 5.14 4.00 23.30
CA LYS A 43 4.44 5.11 22.64
C LYS A 43 4.26 4.90 21.14
N TYR A 44 5.08 4.01 20.54
CA TYR A 44 5.14 3.83 19.09
C TYR A 44 5.08 2.36 18.64
N ASN A 45 5.09 1.40 19.56
CA ASN A 45 5.18 -0.04 19.33
C ASN A 45 3.89 -0.64 18.72
N ARG A 46 3.49 -0.13 17.58
CA ARG A 46 2.42 -0.72 16.77
C ARG A 46 2.71 -0.46 15.30
N ILE A 47 2.92 -1.55 14.58
CA ILE A 47 3.04 -1.57 13.14
C ILE A 47 1.81 -2.29 12.59
N ASP A 48 1.13 -1.69 11.62
CA ASP A 48 -0.04 -2.26 10.97
C ASP A 48 0.27 -2.63 9.52
N TYR A 49 -0.40 -3.69 9.01
CA TYR A 49 -0.45 -4.06 7.61
C TYR A 49 -1.55 -3.28 6.88
N GLU A 50 -1.36 -3.06 5.57
CA GLU A 50 -2.32 -2.41 4.66
C GLU A 50 -2.16 -2.98 3.25
N VAL A 51 -2.95 -4.02 2.87
CA VAL A 51 -2.88 -4.57 1.51
C VAL A 51 -3.50 -3.62 0.50
N GLU A 52 -2.78 -3.38 -0.61
CA GLU A 52 -3.19 -2.48 -1.67
C GLU A 52 -2.95 -3.07 -3.06
N LEU A 53 -3.87 -2.82 -3.98
CA LEU A 53 -3.55 -2.92 -5.39
C LEU A 53 -2.58 -1.79 -5.74
N ALA A 54 -1.51 -2.09 -6.46
CA ALA A 54 -0.60 -1.09 -6.98
C ALA A 54 -0.49 -1.21 -8.50
N PHE A 55 -0.27 -0.09 -9.17
CA PHE A 55 0.06 -0.07 -10.59
C PHE A 55 1.43 0.56 -10.83
N ILE A 56 2.09 0.13 -11.89
CA ILE A 56 3.45 0.52 -12.24
C ILE A 56 3.42 1.35 -13.51
N ILE A 57 4.14 2.46 -13.51
CA ILE A 57 4.25 3.36 -14.65
C ILE A 57 5.14 2.75 -15.72
N LYS A 58 4.67 2.80 -16.96
CA LYS A 58 5.34 2.25 -18.13
C LYS A 58 6.36 3.20 -18.74
N ASP A 59 5.99 4.45 -18.86
CA ASP A 59 6.78 5.48 -19.53
C ASP A 59 6.64 6.84 -18.82
N ARG A 60 7.57 7.75 -19.11
CA ARG A 60 7.54 9.08 -18.53
C ARG A 60 6.27 9.83 -18.95
N CYS A 61 5.48 10.27 -17.98
CA CYS A 61 4.22 10.95 -18.25
C CYS A 61 3.94 12.12 -17.29
N LYS A 62 3.18 13.11 -17.81
CA LYS A 62 2.76 14.32 -17.13
C LYS A 62 1.46 14.83 -17.73
N TYR A 63 0.54 15.33 -16.90
CA TYR A 63 -0.78 15.83 -17.34
C TYR A 63 -1.59 14.79 -18.11
N VAL A 64 -1.56 13.53 -17.66
CA VAL A 64 -2.27 12.41 -18.27
C VAL A 64 -3.78 12.63 -18.16
N ARG A 65 -4.49 12.45 -19.25
CA ARG A 65 -5.97 12.49 -19.25
C ARG A 65 -6.53 11.14 -18.85
N LYS A 66 -7.69 11.11 -18.22
CA LYS A 66 -8.35 9.87 -17.75
C LYS A 66 -8.44 8.78 -18.82
N ASP A 67 -8.73 9.16 -20.06
CA ASP A 67 -8.95 8.23 -21.16
C ASP A 67 -7.64 7.55 -21.61
N ASP A 68 -6.51 8.21 -21.37
CA ASP A 68 -5.18 7.77 -21.83
C ASP A 68 -4.39 7.02 -20.72
N VAL A 69 -4.96 6.91 -19.51
CA VAL A 69 -4.25 6.39 -18.30
C VAL A 69 -3.65 5.01 -18.51
N TYR A 70 -4.41 4.09 -19.11
CA TYR A 70 -3.95 2.71 -19.25
C TYR A 70 -2.82 2.54 -20.28
N ASP A 71 -2.61 3.49 -21.17
CA ASP A 71 -1.46 3.51 -22.10
C ASP A 71 -0.14 3.73 -21.35
N HIS A 72 -0.19 4.39 -20.18
CA HIS A 72 0.94 4.70 -19.31
C HIS A 72 1.16 3.69 -18.18
N ILE A 73 0.37 2.62 -18.10
CA ILE A 73 0.51 1.58 -17.08
C ILE A 73 1.21 0.35 -17.66
N LEU A 74 2.34 -0.04 -17.05
CA LEU A 74 3.06 -1.26 -17.37
C LEU A 74 2.28 -2.50 -16.91
N GLY A 75 1.71 -2.43 -15.71
CA GLY A 75 0.97 -3.54 -15.12
C GLY A 75 0.62 -3.28 -13.66
N PHE A 76 0.14 -4.34 -13.00
CA PHE A 76 -0.35 -4.33 -11.64
C PHE A 76 0.42 -5.29 -10.75
N THR A 77 0.53 -4.94 -9.48
CA THR A 77 1.18 -5.76 -8.45
C THR A 77 0.48 -5.55 -7.11
N ILE A 78 0.95 -6.23 -6.07
CA ILE A 78 0.50 -6.04 -4.70
C ILE A 78 1.52 -5.17 -3.97
N LEU A 79 1.05 -4.24 -3.14
CA LEU A 79 1.86 -3.51 -2.18
C LEU A 79 1.23 -3.68 -0.79
N ASN A 80 2.06 -3.90 0.22
CA ASN A 80 1.63 -3.85 1.62
C ASN A 80 2.20 -2.58 2.24
N ASP A 81 1.34 -1.57 2.49
CA ASP A 81 1.75 -0.26 3.01
C ASP A 81 1.91 -0.29 4.54
N ILE A 82 3.01 -0.92 4.98
CA ILE A 82 3.33 -1.06 6.41
C ILE A 82 3.41 0.31 7.07
N THR A 83 2.78 0.41 8.24
CA THR A 83 2.55 1.70 8.92
C THR A 83 2.87 1.64 10.40
N ALA A 84 3.78 2.50 10.90
CA ALA A 84 3.97 2.72 12.33
C ALA A 84 2.77 3.52 12.90
N ARG A 85 1.68 2.83 13.21
CA ARG A 85 0.35 3.40 13.45
C ARG A 85 0.30 4.42 14.57
N LYS A 86 0.84 4.11 15.72
CA LYS A 86 0.83 5.07 16.85
C LYS A 86 1.60 6.35 16.54
N MET A 87 2.67 6.25 15.73
CA MET A 87 3.43 7.41 15.26
C MET A 87 2.60 8.24 14.28
N GLN A 88 1.95 7.59 13.31
CA GLN A 88 1.08 8.26 12.34
C GLN A 88 -0.03 9.06 13.05
N VAL A 89 -0.76 8.42 13.96
CA VAL A 89 -1.84 9.08 14.72
C VAL A 89 -1.31 10.29 15.50
N LYS A 90 -0.17 10.14 16.18
CA LYS A 90 0.46 11.23 16.91
C LYS A 90 0.82 12.41 15.98
N ASP A 91 1.43 12.11 14.83
CA ASP A 91 1.84 13.13 13.89
C ASP A 91 0.63 13.87 13.31
N ILE A 92 -0.44 13.16 12.95
CA ILE A 92 -1.71 13.76 12.48
C ILE A 92 -2.30 14.69 13.55
N VAL A 93 -2.44 14.20 14.78
CA VAL A 93 -2.99 15.00 15.90
C VAL A 93 -2.14 16.23 16.17
N SER A 94 -0.82 16.10 16.06
CA SER A 94 0.13 17.21 16.25
C SER A 94 0.27 18.13 15.02
N LYS A 95 -0.49 17.88 13.94
CA LYS A 95 -0.42 18.60 12.66
C LYS A 95 0.99 18.56 12.04
N LEU A 96 1.73 17.49 12.27
CA LEU A 96 3.04 17.21 11.68
C LEU A 96 2.88 16.34 10.44
N PRO A 97 3.81 16.42 9.49
CA PRO A 97 3.88 15.46 8.38
C PRO A 97 4.07 14.04 8.93
N TRP A 98 3.13 13.14 8.65
CA TRP A 98 3.18 11.74 9.12
C TRP A 98 4.00 10.81 8.20
N PHE A 99 4.76 11.38 7.27
CA PHE A 99 5.65 10.72 6.33
C PHE A 99 6.56 9.67 6.99
N ARG A 100 7.20 10.01 8.12
CA ARG A 100 8.13 9.11 8.82
C ARG A 100 7.48 7.80 9.29
N SER A 101 6.18 7.79 9.52
CA SER A 101 5.45 6.58 9.95
C SER A 101 5.28 5.55 8.83
N LYS A 102 5.49 5.95 7.59
CA LYS A 102 5.35 5.16 6.37
C LYS A 102 6.68 4.76 5.73
N CYS A 103 7.80 5.34 6.19
CA CYS A 103 9.09 5.28 5.50
C CYS A 103 10.22 4.64 6.30
N PHE A 104 9.91 3.75 7.26
CA PHE A 104 10.91 2.87 7.83
C PHE A 104 11.41 1.87 6.78
N ASP A 105 12.63 1.40 6.92
CA ASP A 105 13.18 0.35 6.07
C ASP A 105 12.23 -0.85 6.03
N THR A 106 12.08 -1.45 4.86
CA THR A 106 11.23 -2.62 4.60
C THR A 106 9.71 -2.41 4.71
N PHE A 107 9.22 -1.19 4.92
CA PHE A 107 7.78 -0.90 5.12
C PHE A 107 6.97 -0.85 3.81
N ALA A 108 7.51 -1.30 2.69
CA ALA A 108 6.79 -1.45 1.42
C ALA A 108 7.15 -2.77 0.73
N PRO A 109 6.68 -3.91 1.23
CA PRO A 109 6.69 -5.15 0.47
C PRO A 109 5.92 -4.98 -0.84
N VAL A 110 6.54 -5.38 -1.97
CA VAL A 110 5.97 -5.29 -3.32
C VAL A 110 6.17 -6.61 -4.06
N GLY A 111 5.16 -7.07 -4.79
CA GLY A 111 5.23 -8.28 -5.57
C GLY A 111 3.92 -9.09 -5.54
N PRO A 112 3.98 -10.41 -5.76
CA PRO A 112 5.15 -11.23 -6.06
C PRO A 112 5.65 -11.05 -7.48
N LEU A 113 4.82 -10.50 -8.37
CA LEU A 113 5.14 -10.28 -9.78
C LEU A 113 4.32 -9.09 -10.32
N ILE A 114 4.67 -8.62 -11.50
CA ILE A 114 3.91 -7.63 -12.26
C ILE A 114 3.02 -8.38 -13.25
N LYS A 115 1.71 -8.13 -13.21
CA LYS A 115 0.74 -8.61 -14.19
C LYS A 115 0.41 -7.51 -15.18
N GLU A 116 0.57 -7.78 -16.47
CA GLU A 116 0.22 -6.83 -17.52
C GLU A 116 -1.29 -6.53 -17.53
N PHE A 117 -1.65 -5.37 -18.06
CA PHE A 117 -3.05 -4.94 -18.15
C PHE A 117 -3.93 -5.97 -18.89
N ASN A 118 -3.43 -6.56 -19.96
CA ASN A 118 -4.17 -7.53 -20.77
C ASN A 118 -4.55 -8.80 -19.99
N ASP A 119 -3.74 -9.21 -19.01
CA ASP A 119 -4.00 -10.37 -18.15
C ASP A 119 -5.08 -10.06 -17.09
N ILE A 120 -5.13 -8.82 -16.63
CA ILE A 120 -6.06 -8.38 -15.58
C ILE A 120 -7.42 -7.98 -16.17
N LYS A 121 -7.45 -7.30 -17.32
CA LYS A 121 -8.62 -6.76 -18.02
C LYS A 121 -9.40 -5.71 -17.23
N ASP A 122 -9.82 -6.03 -16.01
CA ASP A 122 -10.54 -5.09 -15.13
C ASP A 122 -9.89 -5.04 -13.74
N PRO A 123 -9.01 -4.05 -13.49
CA PRO A 123 -8.35 -3.88 -12.19
C PRO A 123 -9.31 -3.39 -11.09
N HIS A 124 -10.53 -2.98 -11.46
CA HIS A 124 -11.52 -2.51 -10.50
C HIS A 124 -12.54 -3.59 -10.08
N ASN A 125 -12.25 -4.86 -10.34
CA ASN A 125 -13.09 -5.97 -9.89
C ASN A 125 -12.24 -7.21 -9.56
N LEU A 126 -11.30 -7.04 -8.64
CA LEU A 126 -10.44 -8.11 -8.15
C LEU A 126 -10.69 -8.33 -6.65
N LYS A 127 -10.78 -9.60 -6.23
CA LYS A 127 -10.77 -9.93 -4.81
C LYS A 127 -9.42 -9.54 -4.22
N ILE A 128 -9.43 -8.87 -3.06
CA ILE A 128 -8.26 -8.46 -2.29
C ILE A 128 -8.38 -8.97 -0.87
N GLU A 129 -7.33 -9.62 -0.35
CA GLU A 129 -7.33 -10.27 0.94
C GLU A 129 -5.95 -10.18 1.60
N LEU A 130 -5.91 -10.05 2.92
CA LEU A 130 -4.68 -10.20 3.69
C LEU A 130 -4.90 -11.14 4.86
N LYS A 131 -3.94 -12.02 5.08
CA LYS A 131 -3.88 -12.95 6.21
C LYS A 131 -2.66 -12.67 7.07
N VAL A 132 -2.80 -12.90 8.36
CA VAL A 132 -1.69 -12.99 9.31
C VAL A 132 -1.76 -14.36 9.96
N ASN A 133 -0.70 -15.16 9.82
CA ASN A 133 -0.62 -16.54 10.32
C ASN A 133 -1.80 -17.43 9.84
N GLY A 134 -2.22 -17.25 8.59
CA GLY A 134 -3.33 -17.98 7.97
C GLY A 134 -4.73 -17.46 8.31
N GLU A 135 -4.87 -16.51 9.25
CA GLU A 135 -6.15 -15.91 9.62
C GLU A 135 -6.44 -14.67 8.75
N ILE A 136 -7.63 -14.62 8.13
CA ILE A 136 -8.07 -13.49 7.31
C ILE A 136 -8.27 -12.25 8.20
N LYS A 137 -7.57 -11.18 7.87
CA LYS A 137 -7.65 -9.89 8.57
C LYS A 137 -8.28 -8.79 7.70
N GLN A 138 -7.96 -8.76 6.40
CA GLN A 138 -8.61 -7.89 5.43
C GLN A 138 -9.24 -8.75 4.34
N ALA A 139 -10.46 -8.42 3.92
CA ALA A 139 -11.14 -9.04 2.79
C ALA A 139 -12.07 -8.05 2.12
N SER A 140 -11.86 -7.77 0.84
CA SER A 140 -12.66 -6.81 0.08
C SER A 140 -12.56 -7.09 -1.43
N ASN A 141 -12.95 -6.10 -2.23
CA ASN A 141 -12.80 -6.11 -3.68
C ASN A 141 -12.40 -4.72 -4.16
N THR A 142 -11.54 -4.64 -5.17
CA THR A 142 -11.06 -3.36 -5.74
C THR A 142 -12.17 -2.50 -6.35
N LYS A 143 -13.38 -3.05 -6.53
CA LYS A 143 -14.56 -2.24 -6.91
C LYS A 143 -14.91 -1.18 -5.86
N HIS A 144 -14.50 -1.37 -4.61
CA HIS A 144 -14.73 -0.46 -3.48
C HIS A 144 -13.67 0.64 -3.35
N LEU A 145 -12.66 0.69 -4.25
CA LEU A 145 -11.70 1.80 -4.30
C LEU A 145 -12.44 3.13 -4.40
N LEU A 146 -12.12 4.05 -3.50
CA LEU A 146 -12.73 5.38 -3.43
C LEU A 146 -12.45 6.18 -4.70
N PHE A 147 -11.19 6.20 -5.09
CA PHE A 147 -10.75 6.79 -6.36
C PHE A 147 -10.30 5.68 -7.30
N LYS A 148 -10.84 5.68 -8.51
CA LYS A 148 -10.45 4.72 -9.55
C LYS A 148 -9.10 5.08 -10.13
N ILE A 149 -8.37 4.09 -10.65
CA ILE A 149 -7.01 4.25 -11.21
C ILE A 149 -6.91 5.41 -12.21
N PRO A 150 -7.87 5.59 -13.16
CA PRO A 150 -7.82 6.73 -14.05
C PRO A 150 -7.88 8.09 -13.33
N THR A 151 -8.66 8.18 -12.27
CA THR A 151 -8.74 9.40 -11.45
C THR A 151 -7.45 9.65 -10.67
N LEU A 152 -6.82 8.58 -10.14
CA LEU A 152 -5.56 8.69 -9.40
C LEU A 152 -4.42 9.18 -10.29
N LEU A 153 -4.18 8.54 -11.43
CA LEU A 153 -3.05 8.92 -12.29
C LEU A 153 -3.26 10.30 -12.92
N GLU A 154 -4.49 10.63 -13.37
CA GLU A 154 -4.80 11.99 -13.82
C GLU A 154 -4.50 13.03 -12.72
N TYR A 155 -4.90 12.75 -11.47
CA TYR A 155 -4.68 13.67 -10.35
C TYR A 155 -3.18 13.82 -10.02
N ILE A 156 -2.46 12.72 -9.86
CA ILE A 156 -1.04 12.69 -9.52
C ILE A 156 -0.21 13.46 -10.57
N THR A 157 -0.48 13.21 -11.85
CA THR A 157 0.28 13.83 -12.94
C THR A 157 0.01 15.32 -13.14
N LYS A 158 -0.96 15.92 -12.44
CA LYS A 158 -1.10 17.38 -12.33
C LYS A 158 0.07 18.01 -11.55
N PHE A 159 0.57 17.31 -10.54
CA PHE A 159 1.60 17.81 -9.63
C PHE A 159 3.00 17.29 -9.99
N PHE A 160 3.10 15.98 -10.27
CA PHE A 160 4.37 15.28 -10.45
C PHE A 160 4.52 14.75 -11.88
N THR A 161 5.73 14.75 -12.41
CA THR A 161 6.10 13.91 -13.54
C THR A 161 6.33 12.50 -12.99
N MET A 162 5.67 11.51 -13.60
CA MET A 162 5.91 10.11 -13.26
C MET A 162 6.97 9.56 -14.21
N GLU A 163 7.87 8.75 -13.67
CA GLU A 163 8.94 8.11 -14.41
C GLU A 163 8.65 6.61 -14.59
N PRO A 164 9.26 5.95 -15.60
CA PRO A 164 9.13 4.50 -15.74
C PRO A 164 9.49 3.77 -14.44
N TYR A 165 8.67 2.80 -14.09
CA TYR A 165 8.76 1.97 -12.89
C TYR A 165 8.37 2.67 -11.56
N ASP A 166 7.91 3.91 -11.59
CA ASP A 166 7.22 4.47 -10.41
C ASP A 166 6.03 3.58 -10.05
N ILE A 167 5.83 3.38 -8.75
CA ILE A 167 4.75 2.54 -8.20
C ILE A 167 3.72 3.43 -7.53
N VAL A 168 2.45 3.22 -7.86
CA VAL A 168 1.33 3.93 -7.24
C VAL A 168 0.42 2.92 -6.56
N ALA A 169 0.33 3.01 -5.25
CA ALA A 169 -0.60 2.26 -4.42
C ALA A 169 -1.97 2.96 -4.37
N THR A 170 -3.07 2.20 -4.28
CA THR A 170 -4.43 2.72 -4.51
C THR A 170 -5.26 2.87 -3.24
N GLY A 171 -4.69 2.55 -2.09
CA GLY A 171 -5.37 2.56 -0.80
C GLY A 171 -5.86 1.18 -0.35
N THR A 172 -5.84 0.98 0.96
CA THR A 172 -6.18 -0.29 1.61
C THR A 172 -7.67 -0.36 1.99
N PRO A 173 -8.28 -1.56 1.98
CA PRO A 173 -9.62 -1.77 2.54
C PRO A 173 -9.62 -1.71 4.08
N GLY A 174 -10.80 -1.82 4.69
CA GLY A 174 -10.97 -2.00 6.13
C GLY A 174 -10.29 -3.26 6.68
N GLY A 175 -10.13 -3.34 8.02
CA GLY A 175 -9.51 -4.46 8.71
C GLY A 175 -8.01 -4.32 8.94
N ILE A 176 -7.46 -3.11 8.90
CA ILE A 176 -6.06 -2.88 9.29
C ILE A 176 -5.80 -3.31 10.73
N GLY A 177 -4.61 -3.82 11.01
CA GLY A 177 -4.29 -4.32 12.34
C GLY A 177 -2.81 -4.55 12.56
N PRO A 178 -2.42 -4.85 13.82
CA PRO A 178 -1.02 -4.99 14.17
C PRO A 178 -0.39 -6.29 13.66
N ILE A 179 0.91 -6.22 13.44
CA ILE A 179 1.82 -7.36 13.23
C ILE A 179 2.93 -7.32 14.27
N GLU A 180 3.43 -8.52 14.63
CA GLU A 180 4.47 -8.71 15.63
C GLU A 180 5.62 -9.55 15.05
N PRO A 181 6.83 -9.47 15.60
CA PRO A 181 7.92 -10.36 15.21
C PRO A 181 7.52 -11.84 15.33
N GLY A 182 7.77 -12.60 14.28
CA GLY A 182 7.37 -13.99 14.13
C GLY A 182 6.16 -14.21 13.21
N ASP A 183 5.36 -13.18 12.98
CA ASP A 183 4.18 -13.28 12.10
C ASP A 183 4.56 -13.51 10.64
N LEU A 184 3.71 -14.27 9.94
CA LEU A 184 3.70 -14.38 8.47
C LEU A 184 2.52 -13.56 7.93
N VAL A 185 2.83 -12.58 7.11
CA VAL A 185 1.84 -11.71 6.44
C VAL A 185 1.71 -12.13 4.98
N GLU A 186 0.48 -12.44 4.56
CA GLU A 186 0.18 -12.92 3.20
C GLU A 186 -0.89 -12.01 2.57
N ALA A 187 -0.47 -11.13 1.67
CA ALA A 187 -1.34 -10.22 0.93
C ALA A 187 -1.64 -10.83 -0.46
N SER A 188 -2.92 -11.07 -0.77
CA SER A 188 -3.35 -11.73 -1.99
C SER A 188 -4.29 -10.85 -2.81
N ILE A 189 -4.07 -10.79 -4.11
CA ILE A 189 -5.01 -10.17 -5.06
C ILE A 189 -5.28 -11.16 -6.19
N GLU A 190 -6.57 -11.31 -6.51
CA GLU A 190 -7.03 -12.16 -7.60
C GLU A 190 -6.26 -11.90 -8.90
N LYS A 191 -5.85 -12.95 -9.60
CA LYS A 191 -5.04 -12.95 -10.83
C LYS A 191 -3.60 -12.44 -10.69
N ILE A 192 -3.22 -11.80 -9.56
CA ILE A 192 -1.85 -11.34 -9.34
C ILE A 192 -1.05 -12.38 -8.54
N GLY A 193 -1.64 -12.94 -7.49
CA GLY A 193 -0.99 -13.93 -6.65
C GLY A 193 -0.98 -13.54 -5.18
N THR A 194 0.03 -14.03 -4.46
CA THR A 194 0.20 -13.78 -3.01
C THR A 194 1.61 -13.25 -2.72
N LEU A 195 1.69 -12.09 -2.14
CA LEU A 195 2.89 -11.49 -1.59
C LEU A 195 3.00 -11.92 -0.12
N ALA A 196 4.01 -12.70 0.21
CA ALA A 196 4.22 -13.23 1.55
C ALA A 196 5.53 -12.71 2.13
N ASN A 197 5.49 -12.22 3.37
CA ASN A 197 6.64 -11.67 4.06
C ASN A 197 6.58 -12.02 5.55
N LYS A 198 7.68 -12.53 6.10
CA LYS A 198 7.81 -12.80 7.52
C LYS A 198 8.22 -11.53 8.26
N VAL A 199 7.65 -11.31 9.44
CA VAL A 199 8.06 -10.21 10.33
C VAL A 199 9.18 -10.69 11.23
N ILE A 200 10.29 -9.95 11.30
CA ILE A 200 11.40 -10.23 12.23
C ILE A 200 11.72 -8.98 13.06
N LEU A 201 12.25 -9.17 14.26
CA LEU A 201 12.78 -8.06 15.06
C LEU A 201 14.15 -7.63 14.50
N GLU A 202 14.39 -6.34 14.47
CA GLU A 202 15.70 -5.81 14.07
C GLU A 202 16.82 -6.37 14.97
N GLY A 203 17.81 -7.02 14.34
CA GLY A 203 18.96 -7.64 15.01
C GLY A 203 18.83 -9.14 15.25
N ASP A 204 17.73 -9.78 14.85
CA ASP A 204 17.54 -11.24 14.89
C ASP A 204 18.09 -11.96 13.65
#